data_44596f741bf16bf33f6e7ad746a02067
#
_entry.id   44596f741bf16bf33f6e7ad746a02067
#
_cell.length_a   1.000
_cell.length_b   1.000
_cell.length_c   1.000
_cell.angle_alpha   90.00
_cell.angle_beta   90.00
_cell.angle_gamma   90.00
#
_symmetry.space_group_name_H-M   'P 1'
#
loop_
_entity.id
_entity.type
_entity.pdbx_description
1 polymer ?
#
loop_
_entity_poly.entity_id
_entity_poly.type
_entity_poly.pdbx_seq_one_letter_code
_entity_poly.pdbx_strand_id
1 'polypeptide(L)'
;VVKPNIIKTSENPLQTIEVEVFDEYGEKLTKQIACERPLTVMLNWKEIVTLMTLGSRPESLVLGYLKNQSFLSDPEAVESIIIDWETSSAAVITNEDTSQLEQALKKKTVTSGCGQGTMFGNVMKQLEDYQVPQTKIKQSEIYTALEALTHYNDTYKKAGAVHGCAVCKDDKVLSFVEDVGRHNAVDTLAGEMWLNKESGEDKIFYTTGRLTSEMVIKVAQMGIPVLLSRSGVTQMGLDLAQQFGITTIARAKGLRFQVFTGAEKIEFDVKGDQ
;
A
#
# COMPACT_ATOMS: atom_id res chain seq x y z
N VAL A 1 -5.73 -21.79 12.09
CA VAL A 1 -4.75 -20.76 11.68
C VAL A 1 -4.35 -20.02 12.93
N VAL A 2 -3.10 -20.19 13.36
CA VAL A 2 -2.55 -19.45 14.51
C VAL A 2 -2.19 -18.06 13.98
N LYS A 3 -2.93 -17.01 14.39
CA LYS A 3 -2.52 -15.63 14.10
C LYS A 3 -1.35 -15.28 15.03
N PRO A 4 -0.39 -14.46 14.58
CA PRO A 4 0.70 -14.01 15.44
C PRO A 4 0.14 -13.27 16.67
N ASN A 5 0.86 -13.37 17.78
CA ASN A 5 0.51 -12.62 18.97
C ASN A 5 0.84 -11.13 18.77
N ILE A 6 -0.17 -10.26 18.72
CA ILE A 6 0.02 -8.81 18.57
C ILE A 6 0.03 -8.16 19.94
N ILE A 7 1.16 -7.57 20.31
CA ILE A 7 1.37 -6.88 21.59
C ILE A 7 1.56 -5.39 21.30
N LYS A 8 0.68 -4.56 21.85
CA LYS A 8 0.80 -3.10 21.83
C LYS A 8 1.08 -2.61 23.25
N THR A 9 2.22 -1.99 23.46
CA THR A 9 2.62 -1.47 24.79
C THR A 9 2.04 -0.07 25.06
N SER A 10 1.58 0.60 24.00
CA SER A 10 0.99 1.94 24.05
C SER A 10 -0.15 2.07 23.04
N GLU A 11 -1.00 3.07 23.21
CA GLU A 11 -2.08 3.38 22.27
C GLU A 11 -1.54 3.89 20.92
N ASN A 12 -2.33 3.67 19.87
CA ASN A 12 -1.99 4.24 18.56
C ASN A 12 -2.03 5.78 18.65
N PRO A 13 -1.04 6.44 18.06
CA PRO A 13 -0.94 7.89 18.14
C PRO A 13 -2.02 8.60 17.32
N LEU A 14 -2.26 9.89 17.65
CA LEU A 14 -3.13 10.75 16.86
C LEU A 14 -2.59 10.89 15.43
N GLN A 15 -3.49 10.83 14.45
CA GLN A 15 -3.14 10.95 13.02
C GLN A 15 -3.06 12.41 12.56
N THR A 16 -3.73 13.32 13.27
CA THR A 16 -3.73 14.76 12.98
C THR A 16 -3.64 15.57 14.25
N ILE A 17 -3.05 16.77 14.16
CA ILE A 17 -3.05 17.78 15.22
C ILE A 17 -3.55 19.12 14.69
N GLU A 18 -4.08 19.95 15.56
CA GLU A 18 -4.46 21.32 15.25
C GLU A 18 -3.26 22.26 15.38
N VAL A 19 -3.14 23.16 14.41
CA VAL A 19 -2.13 24.21 14.38
C VAL A 19 -2.77 25.54 14.00
N GLU A 20 -2.18 26.63 14.49
CA GLU A 20 -2.54 27.97 14.06
C GLU A 20 -1.74 28.32 12.80
N VAL A 21 -2.44 28.84 11.80
CA VAL A 21 -1.85 29.30 10.54
C VAL A 21 -2.39 30.70 10.21
N PHE A 22 -1.71 31.40 9.32
CA PHE A 22 -2.20 32.67 8.78
C PHE A 22 -2.51 32.48 7.29
N ASP A 23 -3.61 33.06 6.84
CA ASP A 23 -3.95 33.10 5.41
C ASP A 23 -3.19 34.24 4.68
N GLU A 24 -3.48 34.41 3.40
CA GLU A 24 -2.86 35.42 2.55
C GLU A 24 -3.22 36.87 2.93
N TYR A 25 -4.22 37.06 3.78
CA TYR A 25 -4.62 38.40 4.32
C TYR A 25 -4.07 38.65 5.71
N GLY A 26 -3.33 37.69 6.31
CA GLY A 26 -2.82 37.75 7.68
C GLY A 26 -3.86 37.42 8.74
N GLU A 27 -5.02 36.84 8.35
CA GLU A 27 -6.03 36.39 9.30
C GLU A 27 -5.64 35.03 9.90
N LYS A 28 -5.84 34.91 11.22
CA LYS A 28 -5.50 33.71 11.99
C LYS A 28 -6.57 32.63 11.82
N LEU A 29 -6.15 31.44 11.39
CA LEU A 29 -7.01 30.28 11.19
C LEU A 29 -6.50 29.08 11.98
N THR A 30 -7.39 28.17 12.37
CA THR A 30 -7.03 26.86 12.92
C THR A 30 -7.18 25.80 11.82
N LYS A 31 -6.12 25.03 11.59
CA LYS A 31 -6.07 23.95 10.59
C LYS A 31 -5.56 22.66 11.22
N GLN A 32 -5.99 21.53 10.67
CA GLN A 32 -5.40 20.24 11.03
C GLN A 32 -4.26 19.90 10.06
N ILE A 33 -3.19 19.32 10.58
CA ILE A 33 -2.08 18.77 9.80
C ILE A 33 -1.86 17.30 10.15
N ALA A 34 -1.30 16.54 9.21
CA ALA A 34 -1.00 15.12 9.39
C ALA A 34 0.19 14.94 10.35
N CYS A 35 0.09 13.97 11.27
CA CYS A 35 1.15 13.61 12.22
C CYS A 35 2.05 12.53 11.65
N GLU A 36 3.11 12.92 10.98
CA GLU A 36 4.15 12.00 10.53
C GLU A 36 5.08 11.64 11.70
N ARG A 37 5.39 10.35 11.87
CA ARG A 37 6.28 9.87 12.93
C ARG A 37 7.10 8.67 12.51
N PRO A 38 8.30 8.47 13.07
CA PRO A 38 9.13 7.32 12.78
C PRO A 38 8.55 6.04 13.41
N LEU A 39 8.73 4.92 12.73
CA LEU A 39 8.51 3.58 13.25
C LEU A 39 9.66 2.69 12.78
N THR A 40 10.57 2.34 13.69
CA THR A 40 11.71 1.48 13.40
C THR A 40 11.29 0.02 13.40
N VAL A 41 11.38 -0.62 12.24
CA VAL A 41 11.03 -2.03 12.04
C VAL A 41 12.21 -2.90 12.39
N MET A 42 12.00 -3.87 13.28
CA MET A 42 12.97 -4.89 13.67
C MET A 42 12.46 -6.29 13.29
N LEU A 43 13.35 -7.15 12.80
CA LEU A 43 13.08 -8.56 12.54
C LEU A 43 14.04 -9.39 13.38
N ASN A 44 13.53 -10.22 14.29
CA ASN A 44 14.32 -10.96 15.28
C ASN A 44 15.37 -10.05 15.98
N TRP A 45 14.89 -8.89 16.47
CA TRP A 45 15.66 -7.85 17.17
C TRP A 45 16.74 -7.15 16.33
N LYS A 46 16.75 -7.39 15.00
CA LYS A 46 17.66 -6.71 14.08
C LYS A 46 16.91 -5.58 13.37
N GLU A 47 17.45 -4.39 13.42
CA GLU A 47 16.90 -3.22 12.73
C GLU A 47 16.95 -3.40 11.20
N ILE A 48 15.81 -3.17 10.55
CA ILE A 48 15.64 -3.30 9.11
C ILE A 48 15.54 -1.93 8.44
N VAL A 49 14.65 -1.08 8.96
CA VAL A 49 14.32 0.23 8.38
C VAL A 49 13.55 1.06 9.39
N THR A 50 13.60 2.39 9.25
CA THR A 50 12.66 3.29 9.90
C THR A 50 11.69 3.84 8.86
N LEU A 51 10.39 3.61 9.08
CA LEU A 51 9.31 4.09 8.23
C LEU A 51 8.71 5.36 8.81
N MET A 52 8.54 6.41 7.99
CA MET A 52 7.77 7.59 8.39
C MET A 52 6.30 7.33 8.06
N THR A 53 5.41 7.30 9.07
CA THR A 53 4.03 6.84 8.93
C THR A 53 3.06 7.63 9.81
N LEU A 54 1.76 7.58 9.50
CA LEU A 54 0.70 8.03 10.40
C LEU A 54 0.47 7.08 11.59
N GLY A 55 0.91 5.82 11.48
CA GLY A 55 0.77 4.82 12.54
C GLY A 55 -0.65 4.29 12.74
N SER A 56 -1.49 4.27 11.71
CA SER A 56 -2.89 3.83 11.85
C SER A 56 -3.05 2.33 12.11
N ARG A 57 -2.27 1.50 11.41
CA ARG A 57 -2.26 0.02 11.50
C ARG A 57 -0.82 -0.49 11.45
N PRO A 58 -0.02 -0.22 12.49
CA PRO A 58 1.42 -0.47 12.47
C PRO A 58 1.76 -1.95 12.31
N GLU A 59 0.99 -2.87 12.90
CA GLU A 59 1.18 -4.31 12.78
C GLU A 59 1.06 -4.80 11.33
N SER A 60 0.05 -4.31 10.61
CA SER A 60 -0.14 -4.64 9.20
C SER A 60 0.93 -3.99 8.32
N LEU A 61 1.30 -2.73 8.61
CA LEU A 61 2.35 -2.02 7.89
C LEU A 61 3.69 -2.77 7.95
N VAL A 62 4.13 -3.16 9.15
CA VAL A 62 5.44 -3.80 9.30
C VAL A 62 5.47 -5.18 8.66
N LEU A 63 4.40 -5.96 8.77
CA LEU A 63 4.31 -7.26 8.10
C LEU A 63 4.30 -7.13 6.60
N GLY A 64 3.49 -6.22 6.06
CA GLY A 64 3.42 -6.01 4.62
C GLY A 64 4.72 -5.49 4.05
N TYR A 65 5.42 -4.60 4.77
CA TYR A 65 6.76 -4.17 4.39
C TYR A 65 7.73 -5.36 4.32
N LEU A 66 7.82 -6.17 5.39
CA LEU A 66 8.74 -7.32 5.45
C LEU A 66 8.43 -8.36 4.37
N LYS A 67 7.15 -8.67 4.14
CA LYS A 67 6.70 -9.55 3.05
C LYS A 67 7.11 -9.00 1.69
N ASN A 68 6.76 -7.73 1.39
CA ASN A 68 6.97 -7.14 0.07
C ASN A 68 8.46 -6.91 -0.24
N GLN A 69 9.32 -6.88 0.80
CA GLN A 69 10.78 -6.88 0.67
C GLN A 69 11.39 -8.28 0.65
N SER A 70 10.58 -9.34 0.68
CA SER A 70 11.01 -10.75 0.73
C SER A 70 11.88 -11.09 1.96
N PHE A 71 11.64 -10.43 3.10
CA PHE A 71 12.25 -10.76 4.37
C PHE A 71 11.46 -11.84 5.13
N LEU A 72 10.18 -11.99 4.79
CA LEU A 72 9.27 -13.02 5.30
C LEU A 72 8.55 -13.68 4.13
N SER A 73 8.34 -15.00 4.23
CA SER A 73 7.68 -15.81 3.21
C SER A 73 6.42 -16.51 3.70
N ASP A 74 6.35 -16.85 4.99
CA ASP A 74 5.25 -17.57 5.60
C ASP A 74 4.62 -16.78 6.77
N PRO A 75 3.34 -16.39 6.68
CA PRO A 75 2.67 -15.70 7.80
C PRO A 75 2.54 -16.60 9.04
N GLU A 76 2.54 -17.93 8.91
CA GLU A 76 2.45 -18.86 10.02
C GLU A 76 3.76 -18.98 10.80
N ALA A 77 4.88 -18.59 10.20
CA ALA A 77 6.18 -18.55 10.87
C ALA A 77 6.34 -17.30 11.77
N VAL A 78 5.42 -16.32 11.69
CA VAL A 78 5.44 -15.14 12.55
C VAL A 78 4.83 -15.48 13.91
N GLU A 79 5.64 -15.44 14.96
CA GLU A 79 5.21 -15.76 16.32
C GLU A 79 4.56 -14.56 17.01
N SER A 80 5.18 -13.38 16.91
CA SER A 80 4.68 -12.17 17.55
C SER A 80 5.07 -10.90 16.82
N ILE A 81 4.24 -9.86 17.04
CA ILE A 81 4.46 -8.48 16.58
C ILE A 81 4.31 -7.58 17.79
N ILE A 82 5.36 -6.88 18.16
CA ILE A 82 5.40 -5.98 19.31
C ILE A 82 5.48 -4.55 18.80
N ILE A 83 4.49 -3.72 19.12
CA ILE A 83 4.46 -2.30 18.73
C ILE A 83 4.62 -1.45 19.98
N ASP A 84 5.61 -0.58 19.95
CA ASP A 84 5.91 0.35 21.04
C ASP A 84 6.12 1.77 20.48
N TRP A 85 5.16 2.64 20.72
CA TRP A 85 5.22 4.04 20.27
C TRP A 85 6.07 4.93 21.19
N GLU A 86 6.36 4.52 22.43
CA GLU A 86 7.25 5.27 23.32
C GLU A 86 8.69 5.23 22.80
N THR A 87 9.10 4.08 22.29
CA THR A 87 10.39 3.91 21.61
C THR A 87 10.33 4.06 20.09
N SER A 88 9.14 4.29 19.53
CA SER A 88 8.93 4.35 18.08
C SER A 88 9.44 3.11 17.36
N SER A 89 9.17 1.93 17.90
CA SER A 89 9.66 0.66 17.36
C SER A 89 8.57 -0.37 17.14
N ALA A 90 8.82 -1.27 16.18
CA ALA A 90 7.99 -2.44 15.90
C ALA A 90 8.91 -3.66 15.70
N ALA A 91 8.81 -4.64 16.59
CA ALA A 91 9.58 -5.89 16.50
C ALA A 91 8.70 -7.03 16.00
N VAL A 92 9.12 -7.69 14.92
CA VAL A 92 8.52 -8.93 14.41
C VAL A 92 9.44 -10.09 14.77
N ILE A 93 8.88 -11.07 15.48
CA ILE A 93 9.57 -12.29 15.85
C ILE A 93 9.06 -13.42 14.97
N THR A 94 9.98 -14.12 14.32
CA THR A 94 9.69 -15.23 13.42
C THR A 94 10.65 -16.38 13.65
N ASN A 95 10.18 -17.59 13.35
CA ASN A 95 11.02 -18.81 13.32
C ASN A 95 11.60 -19.10 11.93
N GLU A 96 11.35 -18.24 10.91
CA GLU A 96 12.05 -18.32 9.63
C GLU A 96 13.56 -18.09 9.80
N ASP A 97 14.37 -18.74 8.95
CA ASP A 97 15.81 -18.50 8.91
C ASP A 97 16.13 -17.09 8.41
N THR A 98 16.63 -16.24 9.29
CA THR A 98 17.04 -14.86 9.00
C THR A 98 18.56 -14.70 8.85
N SER A 99 19.31 -15.78 8.70
CA SER A 99 20.79 -15.77 8.62
C SER A 99 21.34 -14.92 7.47
N GLN A 100 20.63 -14.82 6.36
CA GLN A 100 21.03 -14.04 5.19
C GLN A 100 20.59 -12.57 5.22
N LEU A 101 19.92 -12.13 6.28
CA LEU A 101 19.35 -10.79 6.39
C LEU A 101 20.40 -9.67 6.22
N GLU A 102 21.61 -9.85 6.79
CA GLU A 102 22.67 -8.85 6.67
C GLU A 102 23.18 -8.66 5.24
N GLN A 103 23.30 -9.76 4.49
CA GLN A 103 23.72 -9.69 3.09
C GLN A 103 22.61 -9.05 2.24
N ALA A 104 21.37 -9.34 2.55
CA ALA A 104 20.22 -8.75 1.88
C ALA A 104 20.15 -7.23 2.12
N LEU A 105 20.32 -6.77 3.36
CA LEU A 105 20.31 -5.36 3.72
C LEU A 105 21.40 -4.53 3.01
N LYS A 106 22.58 -5.13 2.74
CA LYS A 106 23.66 -4.46 1.98
C LYS A 106 23.35 -4.23 0.50
N LYS A 107 22.37 -4.94 -0.06
CA LYS A 107 21.99 -4.88 -1.49
C LYS A 107 20.76 -4.00 -1.78
N LYS A 108 20.32 -3.19 -0.82
CA LYS A 108 19.17 -2.31 -1.03
C LYS A 108 19.43 -1.29 -2.15
N THR A 109 18.47 -1.15 -3.06
CA THR A 109 18.45 -0.10 -4.08
C THR A 109 17.60 1.06 -3.55
N VAL A 110 18.18 2.25 -3.45
CA VAL A 110 17.44 3.45 -3.07
C VAL A 110 16.64 3.92 -4.26
N THR A 111 15.31 4.01 -4.10
CA THR A 111 14.40 4.52 -5.13
C THR A 111 13.99 5.96 -4.84
N SER A 112 13.66 6.71 -5.88
CA SER A 112 13.28 8.13 -5.79
C SER A 112 11.92 8.39 -5.12
N GLY A 113 11.21 7.33 -4.71
CA GLY A 113 9.83 7.45 -4.21
C GLY A 113 9.71 7.74 -2.72
N CYS A 114 10.58 7.18 -1.89
CA CYS A 114 10.53 7.32 -0.43
C CYS A 114 11.90 7.21 0.26
N GLY A 115 12.99 7.06 -0.49
CA GLY A 115 14.36 6.99 0.09
C GLY A 115 14.67 5.74 0.94
N GLN A 116 13.72 4.82 1.10
CA GLN A 116 13.85 3.69 2.02
C GLN A 116 14.68 2.52 1.47
N GLY A 117 14.96 2.53 0.15
CA GLY A 117 15.61 1.41 -0.53
C GLY A 117 14.73 0.16 -0.62
N THR A 118 14.88 -0.59 -1.70
CA THR A 118 14.14 -1.82 -1.96
C THR A 118 15.07 -2.97 -2.27
N MET A 119 14.60 -4.18 -2.00
CA MET A 119 15.24 -5.42 -2.46
C MET A 119 14.91 -5.72 -3.94
N PHE A 120 14.85 -4.67 -4.76
CA PHE A 120 14.35 -4.70 -6.14
C PHE A 120 14.86 -5.90 -6.93
N GLY A 121 16.16 -6.16 -6.93
CA GLY A 121 16.74 -7.27 -7.68
C GLY A 121 16.27 -8.66 -7.23
N ASN A 122 16.10 -8.88 -5.93
CA ASN A 122 15.63 -10.16 -5.40
C ASN A 122 14.15 -10.36 -5.69
N VAL A 123 13.35 -9.31 -5.48
CA VAL A 123 11.90 -9.34 -5.75
C VAL A 123 11.62 -9.56 -7.24
N MET A 124 12.34 -8.86 -8.14
CA MET A 124 12.21 -9.05 -9.58
C MET A 124 12.56 -10.47 -10.02
N LYS A 125 13.58 -11.09 -9.40
CA LYS A 125 13.94 -12.47 -9.69
C LYS A 125 12.85 -13.48 -9.29
N GLN A 126 12.14 -13.22 -8.20
CA GLN A 126 11.00 -14.04 -7.76
C GLN A 126 9.77 -13.87 -8.68
N LEU A 127 9.65 -12.72 -9.33
CA LEU A 127 8.51 -12.38 -10.19
C LEU A 127 8.82 -12.50 -11.69
N GLU A 128 9.98 -13.04 -12.09
CA GLU A 128 10.45 -13.05 -13.49
C GLU A 128 9.41 -13.67 -14.44
N ASP A 129 8.80 -14.80 -14.05
CA ASP A 129 7.78 -15.50 -14.82
C ASP A 129 6.36 -15.39 -14.21
N TYR A 130 6.21 -14.52 -13.20
CA TYR A 130 4.93 -14.39 -12.51
C TYR A 130 3.93 -13.59 -13.33
N GLN A 131 2.71 -14.07 -13.37
CA GLN A 131 1.55 -13.33 -13.88
C GLN A 131 0.41 -13.40 -12.87
N VAL A 132 -0.28 -12.27 -12.69
CA VAL A 132 -1.48 -12.22 -11.87
C VAL A 132 -2.60 -13.02 -12.51
N PRO A 133 -3.57 -13.51 -11.71
CA PRO A 133 -4.77 -14.15 -12.22
C PRO A 133 -5.49 -13.29 -13.25
N GLN A 134 -6.01 -13.91 -14.31
CA GLN A 134 -6.70 -13.17 -15.36
C GLN A 134 -8.15 -12.95 -14.96
N THR A 135 -8.52 -11.70 -14.80
CA THR A 135 -9.88 -11.31 -14.34
C THR A 135 -10.49 -10.30 -15.31
N LYS A 136 -11.74 -10.49 -15.67
CA LYS A 136 -12.55 -9.50 -16.38
C LYS A 136 -13.21 -8.57 -15.36
N ILE A 137 -13.33 -7.30 -15.72
CA ILE A 137 -13.98 -6.28 -14.91
C ILE A 137 -14.93 -5.45 -15.78
N LYS A 138 -16.06 -5.03 -15.23
CA LYS A 138 -16.98 -4.13 -15.91
C LYS A 138 -16.62 -2.67 -15.68
N GLN A 139 -16.88 -1.84 -16.68
CA GLN A 139 -16.73 -0.40 -16.56
C GLN A 139 -17.61 0.17 -15.42
N SER A 140 -18.84 -0.35 -15.28
CA SER A 140 -19.74 0.02 -14.19
C SER A 140 -19.17 -0.28 -12.81
N GLU A 141 -18.44 -1.40 -12.61
CA GLU A 141 -17.78 -1.75 -11.36
C GLU A 141 -16.67 -0.75 -11.02
N ILE A 142 -15.91 -0.28 -12.03
CA ILE A 142 -14.89 0.75 -11.83
C ILE A 142 -15.54 2.06 -11.33
N TYR A 143 -16.65 2.47 -11.92
CA TYR A 143 -17.37 3.68 -11.49
C TYR A 143 -17.92 3.55 -10.08
N THR A 144 -18.53 2.41 -9.76
CA THR A 144 -19.06 2.13 -8.42
C THR A 144 -17.94 2.15 -7.36
N ALA A 145 -16.79 1.56 -7.66
CA ALA A 145 -15.62 1.61 -6.77
C ALA A 145 -15.12 3.06 -6.57
N LEU A 146 -15.02 3.85 -7.65
CA LEU A 146 -14.60 5.25 -7.56
C LEU A 146 -15.59 6.11 -6.76
N GLU A 147 -16.89 5.88 -6.88
CA GLU A 147 -17.92 6.56 -6.11
C GLU A 147 -17.83 6.18 -4.62
N ALA A 148 -17.79 4.89 -4.31
CA ALA A 148 -17.66 4.40 -2.93
C ALA A 148 -16.43 4.99 -2.23
N LEU A 149 -15.29 5.10 -2.92
CA LEU A 149 -14.04 5.66 -2.41
C LEU A 149 -14.13 7.16 -2.05
N THR A 150 -15.13 7.90 -2.55
CA THR A 150 -15.32 9.32 -2.18
C THR A 150 -15.72 9.50 -0.73
N HIS A 151 -16.34 8.49 -0.11
CA HIS A 151 -16.78 8.50 1.29
C HIS A 151 -15.64 8.27 2.28
N TYR A 152 -14.51 7.78 1.80
CA TYR A 152 -13.29 7.63 2.58
C TYR A 152 -12.43 8.89 2.51
N ASN A 153 -11.16 8.86 2.83
CA ASN A 153 -10.21 9.98 2.82
C ASN A 153 -10.45 11.03 3.93
N ASP A 154 -10.76 10.60 5.11
CA ASP A 154 -11.07 11.50 6.24
C ASP A 154 -9.86 12.31 6.69
N THR A 155 -8.67 11.69 6.74
CA THR A 155 -7.42 12.38 7.07
C THR A 155 -7.04 13.38 5.98
N TYR A 156 -7.19 12.99 4.71
CA TYR A 156 -6.95 13.90 3.58
C TYR A 156 -7.87 15.12 3.58
N LYS A 157 -9.17 14.92 3.87
CA LYS A 157 -10.15 16.02 3.94
C LYS A 157 -9.83 17.01 5.06
N LYS A 158 -9.31 16.52 6.18
CA LYS A 158 -8.98 17.35 7.36
C LYS A 158 -7.63 18.04 7.23
N ALA A 159 -6.61 17.30 6.82
CA ALA A 159 -5.20 17.70 6.93
C ALA A 159 -4.44 17.74 5.60
N GLY A 160 -4.95 17.11 4.52
CA GLY A 160 -4.14 16.91 3.31
C GLY A 160 -2.91 16.04 3.57
N ALA A 161 -1.87 16.16 2.73
CA ALA A 161 -0.53 15.57 2.91
C ALA A 161 -0.48 14.04 3.11
N VAL A 162 -1.50 13.30 2.69
CA VAL A 162 -1.58 11.85 2.78
C VAL A 162 -2.02 11.21 1.46
N HIS A 163 -1.71 9.94 1.31
CA HIS A 163 -2.16 9.09 0.22
C HIS A 163 -3.14 8.04 0.74
N GLY A 164 -4.26 7.85 0.02
CA GLY A 164 -5.20 6.77 0.27
C GLY A 164 -4.92 5.59 -0.66
N CYS A 165 -4.98 4.37 -0.11
CA CYS A 165 -5.03 3.11 -0.84
C CYS A 165 -6.21 2.28 -0.36
N ALA A 166 -6.78 1.46 -1.24
CA ALA A 166 -7.89 0.57 -0.93
C ALA A 166 -7.78 -0.78 -1.65
N VAL A 167 -8.37 -1.78 -1.06
CA VAL A 167 -8.73 -3.04 -1.71
C VAL A 167 -10.24 -3.07 -1.86
N CYS A 168 -10.70 -3.23 -3.10
CA CYS A 168 -12.11 -3.26 -3.44
C CYS A 168 -12.46 -4.60 -4.10
N LYS A 169 -13.72 -5.01 -3.97
CA LYS A 169 -14.29 -6.14 -4.66
C LYS A 169 -15.76 -5.85 -4.95
N ASP A 170 -16.17 -6.14 -6.18
CA ASP A 170 -17.51 -5.82 -6.66
C ASP A 170 -17.84 -4.32 -6.44
N ASP A 171 -18.85 -4.02 -5.66
CA ASP A 171 -19.29 -2.67 -5.30
C ASP A 171 -18.79 -2.18 -3.92
N LYS A 172 -17.86 -2.92 -3.28
CA LYS A 172 -17.45 -2.69 -1.89
C LYS A 172 -15.99 -2.34 -1.74
N VAL A 173 -15.73 -1.36 -0.87
CA VAL A 173 -14.40 -1.11 -0.32
C VAL A 173 -14.21 -2.07 0.85
N LEU A 174 -13.34 -3.07 0.69
CA LEU A 174 -13.06 -4.09 1.73
C LEU A 174 -12.15 -3.52 2.81
N SER A 175 -11.14 -2.78 2.40
CA SER A 175 -10.21 -2.09 3.31
C SER A 175 -9.73 -0.80 2.67
N PHE A 176 -9.56 0.25 3.49
CA PHE A 176 -9.03 1.55 3.09
C PHE A 176 -8.02 2.04 4.13
N VAL A 177 -6.89 2.56 3.66
CA VAL A 177 -5.81 3.09 4.51
C VAL A 177 -5.32 4.41 3.95
N GLU A 178 -5.13 5.38 4.84
CA GLU A 178 -4.38 6.60 4.56
C GLU A 178 -3.04 6.58 5.28
N ASP A 179 -2.00 7.02 4.59
CA ASP A 179 -0.66 7.23 5.17
C ASP A 179 0.05 8.40 4.46
N VAL A 180 1.05 9.01 5.10
CA VAL A 180 1.90 10.04 4.49
C VAL A 180 2.64 9.51 3.27
N GLY A 181 2.98 8.22 3.27
CA GLY A 181 3.63 7.51 2.17
C GLY A 181 2.69 6.52 1.45
N ARG A 182 2.51 6.68 0.11
CA ARG A 182 1.75 5.69 -0.66
C ARG A 182 2.29 4.26 -0.54
N HIS A 183 3.61 4.11 -0.34
CA HIS A 183 4.26 2.81 -0.15
C HIS A 183 3.89 2.19 1.20
N ASN A 184 3.76 2.99 2.25
CA ASN A 184 3.25 2.50 3.54
C ASN A 184 1.80 2.06 3.43
N ALA A 185 0.96 2.84 2.73
CA ALA A 185 -0.45 2.49 2.56
C ALA A 185 -0.63 1.15 1.81
N VAL A 186 0.14 0.89 0.72
CA VAL A 186 0.07 -0.41 0.04
C VAL A 186 0.66 -1.53 0.90
N ASP A 187 1.74 -1.30 1.63
CA ASP A 187 2.30 -2.30 2.54
C ASP A 187 1.31 -2.66 3.65
N THR A 188 0.62 -1.67 4.21
CA THR A 188 -0.41 -1.92 5.24
C THR A 188 -1.51 -2.85 4.72
N LEU A 189 -2.04 -2.58 3.51
CA LEU A 189 -3.06 -3.44 2.91
C LEU A 189 -2.52 -4.84 2.55
N ALA A 190 -1.28 -4.92 2.04
CA ALA A 190 -0.63 -6.19 1.76
C ALA A 190 -0.45 -7.05 3.03
N GLY A 191 -0.03 -6.42 4.14
CA GLY A 191 0.11 -7.10 5.42
C GLY A 191 -1.23 -7.55 6.01
N GLU A 192 -2.28 -6.73 5.88
CA GLU A 192 -3.63 -7.09 6.30
C GLU A 192 -4.18 -8.31 5.54
N MET A 193 -4.07 -8.29 4.20
CA MET A 193 -4.47 -9.44 3.36
C MET A 193 -3.66 -10.69 3.71
N TRP A 194 -2.36 -10.53 3.94
CA TRP A 194 -1.47 -11.64 4.28
C TRP A 194 -1.81 -12.29 5.62
N LEU A 195 -2.06 -11.46 6.66
CA LEU A 195 -2.53 -11.92 7.98
C LEU A 195 -3.85 -12.66 7.93
N ASN A 196 -4.75 -12.20 7.06
CA ASN A 196 -6.07 -12.79 6.89
C ASN A 196 -6.10 -13.92 5.87
N LYS A 197 -4.97 -14.22 5.19
CA LYS A 197 -4.87 -15.20 4.09
C LYS A 197 -5.88 -14.92 2.97
N GLU A 198 -6.10 -13.65 2.68
CA GLU A 198 -7.02 -13.22 1.63
C GLU A 198 -6.36 -13.33 0.26
N SER A 199 -7.06 -13.97 -0.71
CA SER A 199 -6.66 -13.97 -2.12
C SER A 199 -6.87 -12.60 -2.76
N GLY A 200 -5.98 -12.23 -3.69
CA GLY A 200 -6.10 -11.01 -4.50
C GLY A 200 -6.87 -11.18 -5.82
N GLU A 201 -7.16 -12.44 -6.22
CA GLU A 201 -7.55 -12.84 -7.59
C GLU A 201 -8.76 -12.09 -8.17
N ASP A 202 -9.69 -11.69 -7.33
CA ASP A 202 -10.97 -11.06 -7.69
C ASP A 202 -11.07 -9.60 -7.19
N LYS A 203 -9.93 -8.97 -6.92
CA LYS A 203 -9.91 -7.67 -6.29
C LYS A 203 -9.36 -6.57 -7.20
N ILE A 204 -9.74 -5.35 -6.87
CA ILE A 204 -9.21 -4.11 -7.43
C ILE A 204 -8.35 -3.46 -6.34
N PHE A 205 -7.12 -3.10 -6.68
CA PHE A 205 -6.31 -2.22 -5.84
C PHE A 205 -6.45 -0.79 -6.31
N TYR A 206 -6.80 0.11 -5.41
CA TYR A 206 -6.90 1.54 -5.67
C TYR A 206 -5.82 2.33 -4.94
N THR A 207 -5.32 3.39 -5.59
CA THR A 207 -4.41 4.36 -4.95
C THR A 207 -4.63 5.78 -5.45
N THR A 208 -4.44 6.77 -4.58
CA THR A 208 -4.36 8.18 -4.99
C THR A 208 -2.98 8.54 -5.56
N GLY A 209 -1.97 7.68 -5.34
CA GLY A 209 -0.59 7.90 -5.72
C GLY A 209 -0.27 7.50 -7.17
N ARG A 210 0.93 7.87 -7.62
CA ARG A 210 1.46 7.46 -8.94
C ARG A 210 1.70 5.95 -8.98
N LEU A 211 1.50 5.35 -10.15
CA LEU A 211 1.81 3.95 -10.44
C LEU A 211 3.27 3.85 -10.91
N THR A 212 4.17 3.69 -9.95
CA THR A 212 5.60 3.44 -10.19
C THR A 212 5.90 1.94 -10.21
N SER A 213 7.09 1.55 -10.62
CA SER A 213 7.54 0.15 -10.59
C SER A 213 7.28 -0.53 -9.26
N GLU A 214 7.61 0.12 -8.14
CA GLU A 214 7.39 -0.44 -6.79
C GLU A 214 5.91 -0.67 -6.47
N MET A 215 5.03 0.26 -6.84
CA MET A 215 3.59 0.09 -6.63
C MET A 215 3.05 -1.10 -7.42
N VAL A 216 3.48 -1.25 -8.67
CA VAL A 216 3.07 -2.37 -9.54
C VAL A 216 3.59 -3.70 -8.99
N ILE A 217 4.86 -3.76 -8.56
CA ILE A 217 5.45 -4.96 -7.96
C ILE A 217 4.68 -5.39 -6.71
N LYS A 218 4.39 -4.46 -5.79
CA LYS A 218 3.67 -4.76 -4.55
C LYS A 218 2.26 -5.27 -4.82
N VAL A 219 1.54 -4.69 -5.79
CA VAL A 219 0.21 -5.16 -6.18
C VAL A 219 0.27 -6.53 -6.86
N ALA A 220 1.30 -6.79 -7.69
CA ALA A 220 1.55 -8.13 -8.24
C ALA A 220 1.78 -9.16 -7.13
N GLN A 221 2.59 -8.85 -6.10
CA GLN A 221 2.83 -9.71 -4.95
C GLN A 221 1.57 -9.97 -4.09
N MET A 222 0.57 -9.09 -4.16
CA MET A 222 -0.75 -9.29 -3.56
C MET A 222 -1.65 -10.20 -4.41
N GLY A 223 -1.24 -10.54 -5.65
CA GLY A 223 -2.04 -11.32 -6.60
C GLY A 223 -3.25 -10.57 -7.16
N ILE A 224 -3.25 -9.23 -7.11
CA ILE A 224 -4.39 -8.41 -7.54
C ILE A 224 -4.26 -8.05 -9.02
N PRO A 225 -5.25 -8.44 -9.87
CA PRO A 225 -5.18 -8.28 -11.31
C PRO A 225 -5.52 -6.88 -11.83
N VAL A 226 -6.18 -6.05 -11.03
CA VAL A 226 -6.64 -4.71 -11.45
C VAL A 226 -6.07 -3.63 -10.55
N LEU A 227 -5.36 -2.67 -11.16
CA LEU A 227 -4.71 -1.56 -10.48
C LEU A 227 -5.30 -0.23 -10.96
N LEU A 228 -5.99 0.47 -10.06
CA LEU A 228 -6.73 1.70 -10.31
C LEU A 228 -6.06 2.89 -9.61
N SER A 229 -5.81 3.99 -10.33
CA SER A 229 -5.17 5.18 -9.75
C SER A 229 -5.82 6.49 -10.18
N ARG A 230 -5.88 7.44 -9.26
CA ARG A 230 -6.22 8.86 -9.56
C ARG A 230 -5.08 9.61 -10.26
N SER A 231 -3.85 9.11 -10.12
CA SER A 231 -2.64 9.72 -10.67
C SER A 231 -2.24 9.09 -12.00
N GLY A 232 -1.02 9.38 -12.46
CA GLY A 232 -0.45 8.81 -13.69
C GLY A 232 0.41 7.57 -13.44
N VAL A 233 0.85 6.95 -14.54
CA VAL A 233 1.74 5.81 -14.57
C VAL A 233 3.13 6.23 -15.08
N THR A 234 4.20 5.64 -14.54
CA THR A 234 5.56 5.80 -15.08
C THR A 234 5.84 4.74 -16.15
N GLN A 235 6.82 4.98 -17.03
CA GLN A 235 7.20 4.00 -18.05
C GLN A 235 7.52 2.64 -17.42
N MET A 236 8.43 2.59 -16.46
CA MET A 236 8.79 1.32 -15.81
C MET A 236 7.61 0.66 -15.09
N GLY A 237 6.70 1.44 -14.52
CA GLY A 237 5.45 0.91 -13.95
C GLY A 237 4.56 0.29 -15.02
N LEU A 238 4.47 0.91 -16.20
CA LEU A 238 3.72 0.38 -17.34
C LEU A 238 4.31 -0.93 -17.86
N ASP A 239 5.63 -0.96 -18.08
CA ASP A 239 6.34 -2.13 -18.61
C ASP A 239 6.15 -3.34 -17.67
N LEU A 240 6.26 -3.14 -16.36
CA LEU A 240 6.04 -4.19 -15.36
C LEU A 240 4.56 -4.62 -15.28
N ALA A 241 3.63 -3.68 -15.40
CA ALA A 241 2.20 -4.04 -15.42
C ALA A 241 1.85 -4.91 -16.64
N GLN A 242 2.45 -4.65 -17.79
CA GLN A 242 2.35 -5.49 -18.99
C GLN A 242 2.96 -6.88 -18.75
N GLN A 243 4.17 -6.92 -18.19
CA GLN A 243 4.87 -8.18 -17.87
C GLN A 243 4.05 -9.06 -16.92
N PHE A 244 3.48 -8.48 -15.86
CA PHE A 244 2.68 -9.22 -14.87
C PHE A 244 1.22 -9.47 -15.28
N GLY A 245 0.79 -8.94 -16.42
CA GLY A 245 -0.59 -9.07 -16.90
C GLY A 245 -1.62 -8.29 -16.08
N ILE A 246 -1.21 -7.21 -15.38
CA ILE A 246 -2.10 -6.36 -14.58
C ILE A 246 -2.89 -5.43 -15.51
N THR A 247 -4.21 -5.35 -15.31
CA THR A 247 -5.04 -4.30 -15.92
C THR A 247 -4.79 -2.98 -15.19
N THR A 248 -4.20 -2.02 -15.88
CA THR A 248 -3.80 -0.73 -15.29
C THR A 248 -4.70 0.40 -15.77
N ILE A 249 -5.39 1.02 -14.83
CA ILE A 249 -6.32 2.13 -15.05
C ILE A 249 -5.79 3.33 -14.26
N ALA A 250 -5.54 4.44 -14.95
CA ALA A 250 -4.99 5.63 -14.33
C ALA A 250 -5.80 6.89 -14.69
N ARG A 251 -5.47 8.03 -14.03
CA ARG A 251 -6.21 9.29 -14.13
C ARG A 251 -7.72 9.14 -13.88
N ALA A 252 -8.07 8.20 -12.99
CA ALA A 252 -9.44 7.87 -12.67
C ALA A 252 -10.04 8.90 -11.70
N LYS A 253 -11.08 9.61 -12.16
CA LYS A 253 -11.80 10.61 -11.36
C LYS A 253 -13.25 10.74 -11.86
N GLY A 254 -14.20 10.51 -10.96
CA GLY A 254 -15.63 10.48 -11.31
C GLY A 254 -15.90 9.44 -12.40
N LEU A 255 -16.51 9.85 -13.49
CA LEU A 255 -16.83 8.98 -14.63
C LEU A 255 -15.74 8.99 -15.73
N ARG A 256 -14.51 9.35 -15.42
CA ARG A 256 -13.39 9.40 -16.39
C ARG A 256 -12.22 8.58 -15.89
N PHE A 257 -11.64 7.81 -16.79
CA PHE A 257 -10.40 7.07 -16.57
C PHE A 257 -9.67 6.78 -17.89
N GLN A 258 -8.44 6.35 -17.81
CA GLN A 258 -7.63 5.91 -18.96
C GLN A 258 -7.08 4.51 -18.68
N VAL A 259 -7.26 3.60 -19.64
CA VAL A 259 -6.71 2.24 -19.57
C VAL A 259 -5.36 2.22 -20.25
N PHE A 260 -4.34 1.82 -19.54
CA PHE A 260 -2.97 1.75 -20.04
C PHE A 260 -2.58 0.33 -20.45
N THR A 261 -3.09 -0.70 -19.74
CA THR A 261 -2.88 -2.13 -20.04
C THR A 261 -4.17 -2.89 -19.76
N GLY A 262 -4.40 -4.01 -20.46
CA GLY A 262 -5.51 -4.93 -20.20
C GLY A 262 -6.89 -4.41 -20.64
N ALA A 263 -6.96 -3.55 -21.67
CA ALA A 263 -8.24 -3.03 -22.17
C ALA A 263 -9.19 -4.14 -22.65
N GLU A 264 -8.66 -5.24 -23.15
CA GLU A 264 -9.39 -6.44 -23.59
C GLU A 264 -10.07 -7.20 -22.43
N LYS A 265 -9.69 -6.89 -21.19
CA LYS A 265 -10.27 -7.47 -19.97
C LYS A 265 -11.39 -6.60 -19.39
N ILE A 266 -11.61 -5.41 -19.96
CA ILE A 266 -12.67 -4.49 -19.51
C ILE A 266 -13.89 -4.66 -20.41
N GLU A 267 -15.02 -4.99 -19.79
CA GLU A 267 -16.32 -4.93 -20.43
C GLU A 267 -16.87 -3.50 -20.32
N PHE A 268 -16.91 -2.78 -21.45
CA PHE A 268 -17.47 -1.42 -21.52
C PHE A 268 -19.00 -1.49 -21.60
N ASP A 269 -19.64 -1.69 -20.46
CA ASP A 269 -21.08 -1.94 -20.32
C ASP A 269 -21.90 -0.63 -20.12
N VAL A 270 -21.25 0.51 -19.93
CA VAL A 270 -21.92 1.80 -19.78
C VAL A 270 -21.94 2.52 -21.14
N LYS A 271 -23.14 2.74 -21.69
CA LYS A 271 -23.30 3.52 -22.92
C LYS A 271 -22.87 4.97 -22.66
N GLY A 272 -21.90 5.44 -23.41
CA GLY A 272 -21.56 6.87 -23.40
C GLY A 272 -22.77 7.68 -23.93
N ASP A 273 -23.19 8.68 -23.17
CA ASP A 273 -24.01 9.73 -23.74
C ASP A 273 -23.19 10.41 -24.85
N GLN A 274 -23.62 10.23 -26.10
CA GLN A 274 -23.01 10.84 -27.29
C GLN A 274 -23.32 12.33 -27.33
#